data_728354f58abed2600cb148c5d82170ec
#
_entry.id   728354f58abed2600cb148c5d82170ec
#
_cell.length_a   1.000
_cell.length_b   1.000
_cell.length_c   1.000
_cell.angle_alpha   90.00
_cell.angle_beta   90.00
_cell.angle_gamma   90.00
#
_symmetry.space_group_name_H-M   'P 1'
#
loop_
_entity.id
_entity.type
_entity.pdbx_description
1 polymer ?
#
loop_
_entity_poly.entity_id
_entity_poly.type
_entity_poly.pdbx_seq_one_letter_code
_entity_poly.pdbx_strand_id
1 'polypeptide(L)'
;DATFFSVVFPRRKHRPDCYFAQDDEQILVSPGALDMSGLVITPRAEDYERLTTEQLQTILSEVAITEDQLSQVVHNIKLLAINLTEEAYNVKTKEPKVSVGIVSAQRIAFSLNKPYSAKGTSIEGAQVVEFSEGGILWNGNQYRELCFVPQSHSASFSLEDVTIGIGFHWERKERQTFQGMLRLVVESDKICAINELPVEAYLASVISSEMSATSSLELLKAHAVISRSW
;
A
#
# COMPACT_ATOMS: atom_id res chain seq x y z
N ASP A 1 23.57 -2.65 -19.14
CA ASP A 1 22.40 -1.73 -19.18
C ASP A 1 21.16 -2.56 -18.88
N ALA A 2 20.47 -2.22 -17.79
CA ALA A 2 19.20 -2.85 -17.44
C ALA A 2 18.08 -2.12 -18.17
N THR A 3 17.35 -2.82 -19.04
CA THR A 3 16.17 -2.28 -19.69
C THR A 3 14.95 -2.65 -18.85
N PHE A 4 14.21 -1.65 -18.40
CA PHE A 4 12.97 -1.83 -17.66
C PHE A 4 11.78 -1.71 -18.61
N PHE A 5 10.86 -2.66 -18.49
CA PHE A 5 9.58 -2.61 -19.19
C PHE A 5 8.46 -2.42 -18.16
N SER A 6 7.58 -1.48 -18.42
CA SER A 6 6.35 -1.32 -17.67
C SER A 6 5.17 -1.69 -18.55
N VAL A 7 4.30 -2.55 -18.06
CA VAL A 7 3.05 -2.92 -18.74
C VAL A 7 1.91 -2.26 -17.96
N VAL A 8 1.13 -1.44 -18.64
CA VAL A 8 0.00 -0.71 -18.05
C VAL A 8 -1.29 -1.20 -18.68
N PHE A 9 -2.25 -1.59 -17.85
CA PHE A 9 -3.59 -1.99 -18.25
C PHE A 9 -4.60 -0.90 -17.85
N PRO A 10 -4.83 0.12 -18.68
CA PRO A 10 -5.78 1.16 -18.36
C PRO A 10 -7.20 0.60 -18.37
N ARG A 11 -8.02 1.03 -17.40
CA ARG A 11 -9.40 0.55 -17.24
C ARG A 11 -10.36 1.73 -17.24
N ARG A 12 -11.55 1.54 -17.81
CA ARG A 12 -12.67 2.49 -17.77
C ARG A 12 -13.63 2.25 -16.61
N LYS A 13 -13.69 1.01 -16.10
CA LYS A 13 -14.49 0.63 -14.94
C LYS A 13 -13.62 -0.10 -13.91
N HIS A 14 -13.90 0.11 -12.64
CA HIS A 14 -13.24 -0.63 -11.56
C HIS A 14 -13.77 -2.06 -11.47
N ARG A 15 -15.07 -2.26 -11.68
CA ARG A 15 -15.77 -3.56 -11.63
C ARG A 15 -16.77 -3.68 -12.76
N PRO A 16 -17.00 -4.91 -13.28
CA PRO A 16 -18.02 -5.18 -14.29
C PRO A 16 -19.42 -5.12 -13.68
N ASP A 17 -20.45 -5.00 -14.54
CA ASP A 17 -21.83 -4.90 -14.08
C ASP A 17 -22.31 -6.18 -13.38
N CYS A 18 -21.83 -7.35 -13.80
CA CYS A 18 -22.13 -8.63 -13.14
C CYS A 18 -21.68 -8.69 -11.68
N TYR A 19 -20.70 -7.87 -11.27
CA TYR A 19 -20.30 -7.78 -9.86
C TYR A 19 -21.41 -7.25 -8.96
N PHE A 20 -22.26 -6.36 -9.50
CA PHE A 20 -23.36 -5.71 -8.78
C PHE A 20 -24.72 -6.34 -9.06
N ALA A 21 -24.78 -7.37 -9.91
CA ALA A 21 -26.01 -8.11 -10.20
C ALA A 21 -26.51 -8.82 -8.92
N GLN A 22 -27.74 -9.29 -8.96
CA GLN A 22 -28.36 -10.00 -7.84
C GLN A 22 -28.50 -11.49 -8.17
N ASP A 23 -28.60 -12.29 -7.14
CA ASP A 23 -28.84 -13.73 -7.21
C ASP A 23 -27.87 -14.47 -8.16
N ASP A 24 -28.41 -15.35 -8.98
CA ASP A 24 -27.65 -16.22 -9.89
C ASP A 24 -26.92 -15.48 -11.03
N GLU A 25 -27.22 -14.21 -11.26
CA GLU A 25 -26.54 -13.40 -12.26
C GLU A 25 -25.26 -12.75 -11.71
N GLN A 26 -25.08 -12.72 -10.39
CA GLN A 26 -23.90 -12.14 -9.78
C GLN A 26 -22.66 -13.03 -9.96
N ILE A 27 -21.60 -12.44 -10.45
CA ILE A 27 -20.26 -13.03 -10.50
C ILE A 27 -19.31 -12.10 -9.76
N LEU A 28 -18.75 -12.57 -8.63
CA LEU A 28 -17.79 -11.78 -7.85
C LEU A 28 -16.40 -11.84 -8.50
N VAL A 29 -16.23 -11.06 -9.54
CA VAL A 29 -14.96 -10.85 -10.21
C VAL A 29 -14.64 -9.36 -10.23
N SER A 30 -13.41 -9.01 -9.89
CA SER A 30 -12.94 -7.61 -9.91
C SER A 30 -11.61 -7.57 -10.66
N PRO A 31 -11.65 -7.55 -12.01
CA PRO A 31 -10.46 -7.68 -12.81
C PRO A 31 -9.41 -6.63 -12.45
N GLY A 32 -8.26 -7.09 -11.98
CA GLY A 32 -7.07 -6.30 -11.71
C GLY A 32 -6.02 -6.49 -12.81
N ALA A 33 -4.79 -6.11 -12.54
CA ALA A 33 -3.70 -6.28 -13.50
C ALA A 33 -3.40 -7.76 -13.79
N LEU A 34 -3.57 -8.65 -12.80
CA LEU A 34 -3.40 -10.10 -12.98
C LEU A 34 -4.46 -10.66 -13.93
N ASP A 35 -5.73 -10.30 -13.74
CA ASP A 35 -6.83 -10.76 -14.58
C ASP A 35 -6.66 -10.28 -16.02
N MET A 36 -6.24 -9.01 -16.18
CA MET A 36 -5.96 -8.44 -17.51
C MET A 36 -4.75 -9.09 -18.19
N SER A 37 -3.83 -9.70 -17.42
CA SER A 37 -2.69 -10.46 -17.94
C SER A 37 -3.00 -11.94 -18.21
N GLY A 38 -4.23 -12.40 -17.94
CA GLY A 38 -4.70 -13.73 -18.26
C GLY A 38 -4.90 -14.67 -17.07
N LEU A 39 -4.67 -14.23 -15.84
CA LEU A 39 -4.94 -15.00 -14.62
C LEU A 39 -6.17 -14.43 -13.90
N VAL A 40 -7.34 -14.98 -14.16
CA VAL A 40 -8.60 -14.50 -13.57
C VAL A 40 -8.85 -15.18 -12.24
N ILE A 41 -9.18 -14.37 -11.22
CA ILE A 41 -9.44 -14.83 -9.86
C ILE A 41 -10.93 -14.66 -9.56
N THR A 42 -11.58 -15.77 -9.23
CA THR A 42 -12.96 -15.81 -8.72
C THR A 42 -12.91 -16.24 -7.25
N PRO A 43 -13.33 -15.39 -6.30
CA PRO A 43 -13.24 -15.73 -4.87
C PRO A 43 -14.23 -16.80 -4.43
N ARG A 44 -15.29 -17.05 -5.20
CA ARG A 44 -16.29 -18.10 -4.90
C ARG A 44 -16.14 -19.28 -5.87
N ALA A 45 -16.21 -20.51 -5.34
CA ALA A 45 -16.10 -21.74 -6.14
C ALA A 45 -17.23 -21.83 -7.17
N GLU A 46 -18.45 -21.45 -6.80
CA GLU A 46 -19.62 -21.43 -7.68
C GLU A 46 -19.43 -20.48 -8.88
N ASP A 47 -18.75 -19.36 -8.70
CA ASP A 47 -18.44 -18.43 -9.80
C ASP A 47 -17.41 -19.04 -10.76
N TYR A 48 -16.44 -19.76 -10.22
CA TYR A 48 -15.45 -20.47 -11.04
C TYR A 48 -16.09 -21.54 -11.92
N GLU A 49 -17.02 -22.34 -11.36
CA GLU A 49 -17.67 -23.44 -12.09
C GLU A 49 -18.60 -22.97 -13.20
N ARG A 50 -19.25 -21.81 -13.05
CA ARG A 50 -20.22 -21.27 -14.01
C ARG A 50 -19.68 -20.23 -14.98
N LEU A 51 -18.49 -19.67 -14.71
CA LEU A 51 -17.90 -18.64 -15.55
C LEU A 51 -17.48 -19.21 -16.90
N THR A 52 -18.15 -18.78 -17.97
CA THR A 52 -17.83 -19.20 -19.35
C THR A 52 -16.79 -18.26 -19.98
N THR A 53 -16.18 -18.73 -21.07
CA THR A 53 -15.22 -17.92 -21.85
C THR A 53 -15.88 -16.66 -22.41
N GLU A 54 -17.12 -16.75 -22.86
CA GLU A 54 -17.89 -15.62 -23.41
C GLU A 54 -18.20 -14.58 -22.33
N GLN A 55 -18.59 -15.03 -21.15
CA GLN A 55 -18.79 -14.14 -20.00
C GLN A 55 -17.49 -13.45 -19.60
N LEU A 56 -16.38 -14.19 -19.55
CA LEU A 56 -15.09 -13.63 -19.25
C LEU A 56 -14.66 -12.57 -20.27
N GLN A 57 -14.82 -12.83 -21.55
CA GLN A 57 -14.56 -11.85 -22.62
C GLN A 57 -15.41 -10.58 -22.45
N THR A 58 -16.68 -10.74 -22.10
CA THR A 58 -17.59 -9.63 -21.83
C THR A 58 -17.10 -8.81 -20.64
N ILE A 59 -16.77 -9.46 -19.53
CA ILE A 59 -16.24 -8.83 -18.31
C ILE A 59 -14.97 -8.04 -18.60
N LEU A 60 -14.00 -8.63 -19.28
CA LEU A 60 -12.75 -7.98 -19.60
C LEU A 60 -12.93 -6.81 -20.57
N SER A 61 -13.76 -6.96 -21.60
CA SER A 61 -14.05 -5.90 -22.56
C SER A 61 -14.84 -4.74 -21.91
N GLU A 62 -15.65 -5.03 -20.92
CA GLU A 62 -16.41 -4.02 -20.17
C GLU A 62 -15.52 -3.16 -19.27
N VAL A 63 -14.51 -3.73 -18.63
CA VAL A 63 -13.59 -3.01 -17.75
C VAL A 63 -12.43 -2.36 -18.49
N ALA A 64 -12.01 -2.90 -19.63
CA ALA A 64 -10.93 -2.35 -20.46
C ALA A 64 -11.34 -1.04 -21.14
N ILE A 65 -10.37 -0.21 -21.47
CA ILE A 65 -10.60 0.94 -22.35
C ILE A 65 -10.74 0.50 -23.80
N THR A 66 -11.43 1.30 -24.60
CA THR A 66 -11.55 1.07 -26.05
C THR A 66 -10.25 1.36 -26.79
N GLU A 67 -10.11 0.88 -28.04
CA GLU A 67 -8.95 1.19 -28.89
C GLU A 67 -8.76 2.70 -29.10
N ASP A 68 -9.84 3.44 -29.26
CA ASP A 68 -9.79 4.90 -29.41
C ASP A 68 -9.26 5.58 -28.14
N GLN A 69 -9.74 5.15 -26.97
CA GLN A 69 -9.26 5.65 -25.69
C GLN A 69 -7.77 5.27 -25.47
N LEU A 70 -7.37 4.05 -25.83
CA LEU A 70 -5.97 3.63 -25.77
C LEU A 70 -5.09 4.49 -26.68
N SER A 71 -5.54 4.72 -27.92
CA SER A 71 -4.84 5.56 -28.88
C SER A 71 -4.64 7.00 -28.36
N GLN A 72 -5.66 7.53 -27.69
CA GLN A 72 -5.61 8.86 -27.05
C GLN A 72 -4.63 8.91 -25.88
N VAL A 73 -4.63 7.87 -25.02
CA VAL A 73 -3.66 7.73 -23.93
C VAL A 73 -2.23 7.64 -24.46
N VAL A 74 -1.98 6.80 -25.46
CA VAL A 74 -0.66 6.67 -26.09
C VAL A 74 -0.20 7.98 -26.73
N HIS A 75 -1.11 8.70 -27.41
CA HIS A 75 -0.82 10.02 -27.99
C HIS A 75 -0.39 11.03 -26.91
N ASN A 76 -1.14 11.10 -25.82
CA ASN A 76 -0.86 12.00 -24.70
C ASN A 76 0.47 11.66 -24.01
N ILE A 77 0.78 10.38 -23.80
CA ILE A 77 2.08 9.94 -23.26
C ILE A 77 3.22 10.36 -24.18
N LYS A 78 3.07 10.20 -25.49
CA LYS A 78 4.08 10.64 -26.46
C LYS A 78 4.30 12.16 -26.42
N LEU A 79 3.23 12.95 -26.32
CA LEU A 79 3.33 14.41 -26.17
C LEU A 79 4.05 14.81 -24.89
N LEU A 80 3.74 14.14 -23.76
CA LEU A 80 4.45 14.37 -22.50
C LEU A 80 5.93 14.01 -22.59
N ALA A 81 6.26 12.88 -23.23
CA ALA A 81 7.65 12.45 -23.42
C ALA A 81 8.47 13.44 -24.29
N ILE A 82 7.84 14.06 -25.30
CA ILE A 82 8.49 15.08 -26.15
C ILE A 82 8.77 16.37 -25.34
N ASN A 83 7.91 16.71 -24.37
CA ASN A 83 8.04 17.90 -23.54
C ASN A 83 8.98 17.73 -22.34
N LEU A 84 9.44 16.49 -22.06
CA LEU A 84 10.47 16.24 -21.07
C LEU A 84 11.83 16.66 -21.65
N THR A 85 12.27 17.88 -21.32
CA THR A 85 13.62 18.35 -21.64
C THR A 85 14.66 17.53 -20.88
N GLU A 86 15.91 17.45 -21.40
CA GLU A 86 17.02 16.76 -20.72
C GLU A 86 17.24 17.25 -19.26
N GLU A 87 16.87 18.49 -18.96
CA GLU A 87 16.92 19.03 -17.60
C GLU A 87 15.94 18.35 -16.64
N ALA A 88 14.74 17.97 -17.10
CA ALA A 88 13.77 17.22 -16.28
C ALA A 88 14.25 15.78 -16.00
N TYR A 89 15.06 15.21 -16.88
CA TYR A 89 15.65 13.87 -16.70
C TYR A 89 16.79 13.86 -15.67
N ASN A 90 17.44 14.99 -15.45
CA ASN A 90 18.52 15.15 -14.48
C ASN A 90 18.07 15.51 -13.06
N VAL A 91 16.78 15.74 -12.82
CA VAL A 91 16.25 15.83 -11.47
C VAL A 91 16.33 14.41 -10.88
N LYS A 92 17.34 14.17 -10.05
CA LYS A 92 17.33 13.02 -9.14
C LYS A 92 16.05 13.12 -8.31
N THR A 93 15.00 12.48 -8.78
CA THR A 93 13.74 12.40 -8.04
C THR A 93 14.08 11.70 -6.73
N LYS A 94 14.00 12.46 -5.65
CA LYS A 94 14.14 11.90 -4.31
C LYS A 94 13.07 10.81 -4.21
N GLU A 95 13.46 9.60 -3.87
CA GLU A 95 12.54 8.47 -3.73
C GLU A 95 11.31 8.91 -2.93
N PRO A 96 10.09 8.73 -3.46
CA PRO A 96 8.88 9.14 -2.77
C PRO A 96 8.72 8.34 -1.48
N LYS A 97 8.12 8.97 -0.48
CA LYS A 97 7.76 8.33 0.78
C LYS A 97 6.27 8.07 0.83
N VAL A 98 5.90 7.02 1.51
CA VAL A 98 4.51 6.71 1.87
C VAL A 98 4.30 6.90 3.36
N SER A 99 3.09 7.29 3.73
CA SER A 99 2.64 7.43 5.11
C SER A 99 1.52 6.43 5.35
N VAL A 100 1.77 5.45 6.19
CA VAL A 100 0.84 4.33 6.46
C VAL A 100 0.34 4.43 7.89
N GLY A 101 -0.96 4.69 8.08
CA GLY A 101 -1.62 4.61 9.38
C GLY A 101 -1.66 3.16 9.87
N ILE A 102 -1.18 2.92 11.09
CA ILE A 102 -1.09 1.57 11.65
C ILE A 102 -2.15 1.34 12.73
N VAL A 103 -2.19 2.22 13.72
CA VAL A 103 -3.11 2.11 14.85
C VAL A 103 -3.54 3.48 15.34
N SER A 104 -4.79 3.57 15.80
CA SER A 104 -5.34 4.78 16.41
C SER A 104 -5.92 4.43 17.78
N ALA A 105 -5.38 5.04 18.85
CA ALA A 105 -5.76 4.74 20.22
C ALA A 105 -5.56 5.96 21.16
N GLN A 106 -6.19 5.91 22.33
CA GLN A 106 -6.00 6.89 23.40
C GLN A 106 -4.60 6.77 24.04
N ARG A 107 -4.04 5.57 24.00
CA ARG A 107 -2.72 5.24 24.54
C ARG A 107 -2.02 4.30 23.58
N ILE A 108 -0.77 4.62 23.22
CA ILE A 108 0.05 3.77 22.35
C ILE A 108 1.36 3.45 23.07
N ALA A 109 1.64 2.16 23.23
CA ALA A 109 2.91 1.63 23.69
C ALA A 109 3.74 1.13 22.50
N PHE A 110 4.99 1.51 22.45
CA PHE A 110 5.90 1.10 21.40
C PHE A 110 7.33 0.96 21.91
N SER A 111 8.17 0.26 21.16
CA SER A 111 9.59 0.08 21.46
C SER A 111 10.43 0.53 20.28
N LEU A 112 11.42 1.36 20.54
CA LEU A 112 12.46 1.73 19.56
C LEU A 112 13.60 0.73 19.71
N ASN A 113 13.77 -0.14 18.71
CA ASN A 113 14.71 -1.28 18.79
C ASN A 113 16.16 -0.89 18.55
N LYS A 114 16.41 0.35 18.15
CA LYS A 114 17.70 1.02 17.99
C LYS A 114 17.51 2.52 18.20
N PRO A 115 18.60 3.32 18.27
CA PRO A 115 18.46 4.76 18.49
C PRO A 115 17.64 5.49 17.42
N TYR A 116 16.69 6.28 17.89
CA TYR A 116 15.88 7.24 17.14
C TYR A 116 16.13 8.65 17.68
N SER A 117 15.94 9.65 16.84
CA SER A 117 15.95 11.06 17.25
C SER A 117 14.51 11.57 17.39
N ALA A 118 14.18 12.14 18.53
CA ALA A 118 12.93 12.86 18.74
C ALA A 118 13.18 14.15 19.54
N LYS A 119 12.64 15.27 19.08
CA LYS A 119 12.81 16.59 19.72
C LYS A 119 14.26 16.94 20.06
N GLY A 120 15.20 16.55 19.18
CA GLY A 120 16.63 16.82 19.36
C GLY A 120 17.38 15.88 20.30
N THR A 121 16.71 14.86 20.85
CA THR A 121 17.31 13.89 21.78
C THR A 121 17.34 12.49 21.13
N SER A 122 18.41 11.74 21.39
CA SER A 122 18.50 10.33 21.01
C SER A 122 17.77 9.46 22.02
N ILE A 123 16.90 8.58 21.52
CA ILE A 123 15.99 7.77 22.35
C ILE A 123 15.97 6.34 21.83
N GLU A 124 15.91 5.38 22.75
CA GLU A 124 15.85 3.94 22.47
C GLU A 124 14.96 3.26 23.52
N GLY A 125 14.48 2.06 23.22
CA GLY A 125 13.72 1.24 24.15
C GLY A 125 12.23 1.56 24.21
N ALA A 126 11.59 1.10 25.28
CA ALA A 126 10.16 1.19 25.47
C ALA A 126 9.69 2.63 25.70
N GLN A 127 8.64 3.02 25.02
CA GLN A 127 8.01 4.32 25.09
C GLN A 127 6.50 4.18 25.20
N VAL A 128 5.85 5.16 25.83
CA VAL A 128 4.40 5.26 25.93
C VAL A 128 3.99 6.69 25.65
N VAL A 129 2.93 6.86 24.89
CA VAL A 129 2.26 8.14 24.68
C VAL A 129 0.79 8.01 25.04
N GLU A 130 0.20 9.08 25.54
CA GLU A 130 -1.20 9.15 25.92
C GLU A 130 -1.85 10.40 25.33
N PHE A 131 -3.09 10.27 24.86
CA PHE A 131 -3.89 11.43 24.46
C PHE A 131 -4.34 12.17 25.71
N SER A 132 -4.10 13.46 25.76
CA SER A 132 -4.48 14.33 26.87
C SER A 132 -4.74 15.74 26.36
N GLU A 133 -5.87 16.31 26.74
CA GLU A 133 -6.23 17.73 26.48
C GLU A 133 -5.99 18.17 25.01
N GLY A 134 -6.36 17.32 24.06
CA GLY A 134 -6.21 17.59 22.62
C GLY A 134 -4.78 17.46 22.07
N GLY A 135 -3.86 16.89 22.84
CA GLY A 135 -2.46 16.67 22.47
C GLY A 135 -1.94 15.28 22.82
N ILE A 136 -0.67 15.08 22.56
CA ILE A 136 0.08 13.86 22.86
C ILE A 136 0.93 14.13 24.11
N LEU A 137 0.62 13.48 25.22
CA LEU A 137 1.44 13.52 26.42
C LEU A 137 2.58 12.49 26.27
N TRP A 138 3.82 12.96 26.37
CA TRP A 138 5.02 12.13 26.33
C TRP A 138 6.10 12.70 27.24
N ASN A 139 6.64 11.88 28.13
CA ASN A 139 7.68 12.28 29.11
C ASN A 139 7.31 13.56 29.89
N GLY A 140 6.03 13.68 30.28
CA GLY A 140 5.53 14.83 31.04
C GLY A 140 5.32 16.12 30.25
N ASN A 141 5.53 16.10 28.93
CA ASN A 141 5.31 17.25 28.05
C ASN A 141 4.21 16.93 27.03
N GLN A 142 3.50 17.97 26.61
CA GLN A 142 2.42 17.88 25.65
C GLN A 142 2.88 18.33 24.26
N TYR A 143 2.50 17.58 23.24
CA TYR A 143 2.87 17.83 21.85
C TYR A 143 1.64 17.71 20.94
N ARG A 144 1.63 18.44 19.83
CA ARG A 144 0.63 18.26 18.76
C ARG A 144 1.01 17.12 17.85
N GLU A 145 2.31 16.91 17.70
CA GLU A 145 2.91 15.91 16.82
C GLU A 145 4.26 15.48 17.38
N LEU A 146 4.55 14.18 17.29
CA LEU A 146 5.85 13.61 17.62
C LEU A 146 6.37 12.81 16.44
N CYS A 147 7.63 13.03 16.06
CA CYS A 147 8.34 12.29 15.05
C CYS A 147 9.56 11.60 15.66
N PHE A 148 9.63 10.30 15.53
CA PHE A 148 10.76 9.48 15.90
C PHE A 148 11.50 9.10 14.61
N VAL A 149 12.62 9.74 14.36
CA VAL A 149 13.42 9.60 13.14
C VAL A 149 14.54 8.61 13.39
N PRO A 150 14.64 7.52 12.57
CA PRO A 150 15.70 6.52 12.76
C PRO A 150 17.07 7.13 12.54
N GLN A 151 18.05 6.77 13.39
CA GLN A 151 19.43 7.21 13.26
C GLN A 151 20.28 6.25 12.41
N SER A 152 19.72 5.11 12.01
CA SER A 152 20.36 4.16 11.10
C SER A 152 19.35 3.47 10.18
N HIS A 153 19.78 3.00 9.02
CA HIS A 153 18.94 2.24 8.09
C HIS A 153 18.37 0.93 8.67
N SER A 154 19.08 0.35 9.65
CA SER A 154 18.64 -0.88 10.32
C SER A 154 17.80 -0.61 11.57
N ALA A 155 17.45 0.64 11.85
CA ALA A 155 16.58 0.97 12.96
C ALA A 155 15.14 0.57 12.66
N SER A 156 14.50 0.02 13.68
CA SER A 156 13.10 -0.39 13.62
C SER A 156 12.39 -0.01 14.92
N PHE A 157 11.08 0.09 14.85
CA PHE A 157 10.23 0.24 16.02
C PHE A 157 9.15 -0.84 16.03
N SER A 158 8.69 -1.21 17.19
CA SER A 158 7.61 -2.17 17.37
C SER A 158 6.43 -1.50 18.05
N LEU A 159 5.24 -1.71 17.53
CA LEU A 159 3.97 -1.32 18.15
C LEU A 159 3.34 -2.56 18.80
N GLU A 160 2.82 -2.38 20.00
CA GLU A 160 2.03 -3.39 20.68
C GLU A 160 0.56 -3.30 20.23
N ASP A 161 -0.17 -4.39 20.36
CA ASP A 161 -1.63 -4.47 20.13
C ASP A 161 -2.09 -3.98 18.73
N VAL A 162 -1.29 -4.17 17.69
CA VAL A 162 -1.70 -3.87 16.31
C VAL A 162 -2.76 -4.87 15.89
N THR A 163 -3.94 -4.39 15.51
CA THR A 163 -5.02 -5.23 14.99
C THR A 163 -4.75 -5.59 13.55
N ILE A 164 -4.64 -6.88 13.26
CA ILE A 164 -4.52 -7.42 11.90
C ILE A 164 -5.76 -8.21 11.53
N GLY A 165 -6.08 -8.27 10.23
CA GLY A 165 -7.28 -8.95 9.75
C GLY A 165 -8.58 -8.26 10.16
N ILE A 166 -8.62 -6.94 10.16
CA ILE A 166 -9.78 -6.15 10.58
C ILE A 166 -11.03 -6.57 9.79
N GLY A 167 -12.07 -7.02 10.52
CA GLY A 167 -13.33 -7.48 9.94
C GLY A 167 -13.30 -8.92 9.42
N PHE A 168 -12.19 -9.64 9.52
CA PHE A 168 -12.11 -11.07 9.16
C PHE A 168 -12.22 -11.96 10.38
N HIS A 169 -12.61 -13.23 10.16
CA HIS A 169 -12.74 -14.24 11.23
C HIS A 169 -11.41 -14.58 11.95
N TRP A 170 -10.28 -14.17 11.39
CA TRP A 170 -8.94 -14.34 11.96
C TRP A 170 -8.37 -13.03 12.54
N GLU A 171 -9.21 -12.01 12.74
CA GLU A 171 -8.81 -10.76 13.40
C GLU A 171 -8.16 -11.06 14.75
N ARG A 172 -6.99 -10.50 14.96
CA ARG A 172 -6.25 -10.62 16.20
C ARG A 172 -5.36 -9.41 16.43
N LYS A 173 -4.94 -9.24 17.67
CA LYS A 173 -3.92 -8.25 18.04
C LYS A 173 -2.58 -8.93 18.17
N GLU A 174 -1.55 -8.30 17.63
CA GLU A 174 -0.19 -8.78 17.79
C GLU A 174 0.82 -7.63 17.77
N ARG A 175 2.01 -7.92 18.26
CA ARG A 175 3.14 -7.00 18.18
C ARG A 175 3.67 -7.02 16.75
N GLN A 176 3.74 -5.84 16.12
CA GLN A 176 4.26 -5.64 14.78
C GLN A 176 5.51 -4.76 14.79
N THR A 177 6.49 -5.09 13.96
CA THR A 177 7.76 -4.36 13.85
C THR A 177 7.87 -3.70 12.47
N PHE A 178 8.24 -2.43 12.46
CA PHE A 178 8.31 -1.58 11.28
C PHE A 178 9.67 -0.91 11.15
N GLN A 179 10.14 -0.72 9.94
CA GLN A 179 11.28 0.15 9.63
C GLN A 179 10.78 1.55 9.26
N GLY A 180 11.69 2.54 9.31
CA GLY A 180 11.36 3.91 8.92
C GLY A 180 11.03 4.81 10.12
N MET A 181 10.40 5.94 9.84
CA MET A 181 10.04 6.93 10.84
C MET A 181 8.66 6.59 11.45
N LEU A 182 8.56 6.70 12.77
CA LEU A 182 7.27 6.69 13.47
C LEU A 182 6.82 8.14 13.70
N ARG A 183 5.69 8.48 13.13
CA ARG A 183 5.03 9.76 13.30
C ARG A 183 3.72 9.57 14.08
N LEU A 184 3.54 10.33 15.13
CA LEU A 184 2.34 10.31 15.96
C LEU A 184 1.62 11.64 15.81
N VAL A 185 0.35 11.60 15.46
CA VAL A 185 -0.51 12.78 15.29
C VAL A 185 -1.81 12.59 16.05
N VAL A 186 -2.48 13.68 16.39
CA VAL A 186 -3.83 13.64 16.97
C VAL A 186 -4.85 13.70 15.85
N GLU A 187 -5.77 12.73 15.85
CA GLU A 187 -6.90 12.66 14.94
C GLU A 187 -8.12 12.13 15.68
N SER A 188 -9.25 12.85 15.62
CA SER A 188 -10.52 12.45 16.24
C SER A 188 -10.38 12.02 17.72
N ASP A 189 -9.71 12.85 18.53
CA ASP A 189 -9.45 12.63 19.96
C ASP A 189 -8.69 11.34 20.28
N LYS A 190 -7.87 10.87 19.35
CA LYS A 190 -6.96 9.73 19.50
C LYS A 190 -5.60 10.06 18.93
N ILE A 191 -4.61 9.30 19.33
CA ILE A 191 -3.28 9.31 18.71
C ILE A 191 -3.30 8.30 17.56
N CYS A 192 -2.97 8.77 16.37
CA CYS A 192 -2.74 7.93 15.21
C CYS A 192 -1.23 7.70 15.04
N ALA A 193 -0.81 6.43 15.03
CA ALA A 193 0.56 6.05 14.71
C ALA A 193 0.70 5.82 13.20
N ILE A 194 1.59 6.57 12.58
CA ILE A 194 1.85 6.55 11.16
C ILE A 194 3.30 6.10 10.94
N ASN A 195 3.49 5.10 10.12
CA ASN A 195 4.80 4.72 9.60
C ASN A 195 5.10 5.51 8.33
N GLU A 196 6.19 6.26 8.32
CA GLU A 196 6.65 6.99 7.14
C GLU A 196 7.98 6.39 6.65
N LEU A 197 7.98 5.88 5.42
CA LEU A 197 9.13 5.19 4.85
C LEU A 197 9.19 5.37 3.33
N PRO A 198 10.37 5.14 2.70
CA PRO A 198 10.50 5.13 1.25
C PRO A 198 9.59 4.09 0.61
N VAL A 199 9.06 4.41 -0.57
CA VAL A 199 8.10 3.53 -1.28
C VAL A 199 8.68 2.15 -1.56
N GLU A 200 9.96 2.03 -1.88
CA GLU A 200 10.59 0.73 -2.14
C GLU A 200 10.66 -0.15 -0.89
N ALA A 201 10.95 0.44 0.26
CA ALA A 201 10.94 -0.27 1.53
C ALA A 201 9.53 -0.73 1.91
N TYR A 202 8.51 0.09 1.63
CA TYR A 202 7.11 -0.27 1.80
C TYR A 202 6.72 -1.43 0.90
N LEU A 203 7.04 -1.37 -0.40
CA LEU A 203 6.73 -2.42 -1.37
C LEU A 203 7.39 -3.75 -1.01
N ALA A 204 8.64 -3.72 -0.54
CA ALA A 204 9.32 -4.94 -0.07
C ALA A 204 8.56 -5.60 1.09
N SER A 205 8.02 -4.81 2.01
CA SER A 205 7.19 -5.31 3.12
C SER A 205 5.85 -5.88 2.63
N VAL A 206 5.14 -5.18 1.72
CA VAL A 206 3.87 -5.62 1.15
C VAL A 206 4.03 -6.95 0.41
N ILE A 207 5.02 -7.04 -0.48
CA ILE A 207 5.29 -8.24 -1.28
C ILE A 207 5.59 -9.44 -0.37
N SER A 208 6.38 -9.24 0.67
CA SER A 208 6.72 -10.32 1.61
C SER A 208 5.55 -10.76 2.50
N SER A 209 4.56 -9.90 2.71
CA SER A 209 3.37 -10.21 3.50
C SER A 209 2.23 -10.83 2.68
N GLU A 210 2.10 -10.47 1.41
CA GLU A 210 1.03 -10.94 0.53
C GLU A 210 1.41 -12.20 -0.26
N MET A 211 2.69 -12.35 -0.60
CA MET A 211 3.20 -13.49 -1.36
C MET A 211 4.16 -14.33 -0.52
N SER A 212 4.10 -15.66 -0.69
CA SER A 212 5.09 -16.54 -0.08
C SER A 212 6.49 -16.22 -0.59
N ALA A 213 7.48 -16.20 0.30
CA ALA A 213 8.90 -16.07 -0.08
C ALA A 213 9.38 -17.21 -1.01
N THR A 214 8.63 -18.31 -1.12
CA THR A 214 8.88 -19.44 -2.01
C THR A 214 8.21 -19.30 -3.39
N SER A 215 7.47 -18.22 -3.61
CA SER A 215 6.88 -17.92 -4.92
C SER A 215 7.96 -17.71 -5.99
N SER A 216 7.61 -17.97 -7.25
CA SER A 216 8.57 -17.79 -8.34
C SER A 216 9.04 -16.33 -8.42
N LEU A 217 10.30 -16.13 -8.78
CA LEU A 217 10.88 -14.78 -8.89
C LEU A 217 10.08 -13.90 -9.88
N GLU A 218 9.57 -14.50 -10.96
CA GLU A 218 8.80 -13.77 -11.97
C GLU A 218 7.44 -13.30 -11.41
N LEU A 219 6.80 -14.12 -10.58
CA LEU A 219 5.57 -13.71 -9.87
C LEU A 219 5.85 -12.57 -8.89
N LEU A 220 6.93 -12.65 -8.11
CA LEU A 220 7.32 -11.59 -7.18
C LEU A 220 7.63 -10.28 -7.91
N LYS A 221 8.32 -10.34 -9.06
CA LYS A 221 8.59 -9.16 -9.90
C LYS A 221 7.29 -8.54 -10.45
N ALA A 222 6.39 -9.35 -10.97
CA ALA A 222 5.09 -8.89 -11.46
C ALA A 222 4.28 -8.23 -10.35
N HIS A 223 4.22 -8.85 -9.17
CA HIS A 223 3.54 -8.31 -8.01
C HIS A 223 4.16 -6.97 -7.55
N ALA A 224 5.49 -6.84 -7.56
CA ALA A 224 6.17 -5.59 -7.23
C ALA A 224 5.77 -4.43 -8.17
N VAL A 225 5.66 -4.70 -9.48
CA VAL A 225 5.23 -3.70 -10.46
C VAL A 225 3.78 -3.28 -10.21
N ILE A 226 2.91 -4.24 -9.95
CA ILE A 226 1.48 -3.99 -9.67
C ILE A 226 1.32 -3.16 -8.40
N SER A 227 1.95 -3.59 -7.31
CA SER A 227 1.87 -2.91 -6.01
C SER A 227 2.41 -1.47 -6.05
N ARG A 228 3.35 -1.18 -6.97
CA ARG A 228 3.87 0.17 -7.18
C ARG A 228 2.90 1.07 -7.95
N SER A 229 1.97 0.49 -8.68
CA SER A 229 1.04 1.22 -9.56
C SER A 229 -0.24 1.68 -8.82
N TRP A 230 -0.40 1.29 -7.58
CA TRP A 230 -1.48 1.70 -6.69
C TRP A 230 -1.05 2.91 -5.86
#